data_7b12ab1ae65edfd8baf7f4afc1e33c72
#
_entry.id   7b12ab1ae65edfd8baf7f4afc1e33c72
#
_cell.length_a   1.000
_cell.length_b   1.000
_cell.length_c   1.000
_cell.angle_alpha   90.00
_cell.angle_beta   90.00
_cell.angle_gamma   90.00
#
_symmetry.space_group_name_H-M   'P 1'
#
loop_
_entity.id
_entity.type
_entity.pdbx_description
1 polymer ?
#
loop_
_entity_poly.entity_id
_entity_poly.type
_entity_poly.pdbx_seq_one_letter_code
_entity_poly.pdbx_strand_id
1 'polypeptide(L)'
;GSEMCKETDNILLDGYICKLPVYRKTPLGREIADLLLAVNRPYGKSDYIPCISWGRNARFASGFTVGTRVRIWGRVQSREYTKKLSETECEKRVAYEVSISKLECGEESDQ
;
A
#
# COMPACT_ATOMS: atom_id res chain seq x y z
N GLY A 1 -8.75 23.10 -11.80
CA GLY A 1 -8.49 22.68 -10.96
C GLY A 1 -8.03 21.39 -10.63
N SER A 2 -8.26 20.61 -11.37
CA SER A 2 -7.96 19.44 -10.95
C SER A 2 -6.68 19.22 -10.49
N GLU A 3 -5.92 20.01 -10.78
CA GLU A 3 -4.76 19.71 -10.45
C GLU A 3 -4.44 19.68 -9.16
N MET A 4 -5.00 20.32 -8.49
CA MET A 4 -4.63 20.38 -7.27
C MET A 4 -4.61 19.22 -6.62
N CYS A 5 -5.36 18.43 -6.99
CA CYS A 5 -5.39 17.41 -6.12
C CYS A 5 -4.22 16.61 -6.20
N LYS A 6 -3.49 16.76 -7.12
CA LYS A 6 -2.63 15.88 -7.13
C LYS A 6 -1.63 15.91 -6.24
N GLU A 7 -1.24 16.90 -5.87
CA GLU A 7 -0.15 16.81 -5.23
C GLU A 7 -0.10 16.68 -3.91
N THR A 8 -0.85 16.84 -3.33
CA THR A 8 -0.67 16.94 -2.01
C THR A 8 -1.35 16.03 -1.25
N ASP A 9 -1.86 15.06 -1.78
CA ASP A 9 -2.78 14.39 -1.02
C ASP A 9 -2.20 13.32 -0.23
N ASN A 10 -1.57 13.70 0.82
CA ASN A 10 -1.17 12.74 1.80
C ASN A 10 -2.39 12.23 2.50
N ILE A 11 -2.50 10.93 2.61
CA ILE A 11 -3.62 10.33 3.30
C ILE A 11 -3.10 9.53 4.46
N LEU A 12 -3.98 9.29 5.41
CA LEU A 12 -3.67 8.46 6.55
C LEU A 12 -4.56 7.24 6.47
N LEU A 13 -3.96 6.07 6.49
CA LEU A 13 -4.70 4.83 6.50
C LEU A 13 -4.41 4.10 7.79
N ASP A 14 -5.46 3.56 8.41
CA ASP A 14 -5.32 2.82 9.63
C ASP A 14 -5.99 1.48 9.36
N GLY A 15 -5.24 0.43 9.37
CA GLY A 15 -5.79 -0.88 9.06
C GLY A 15 -4.89 -1.98 9.52
N TYR A 16 -5.12 -3.17 8.98
CA TYR A 16 -4.38 -4.34 9.39
C TYR A 16 -3.69 -4.97 8.21
N ILE A 17 -2.54 -5.54 8.45
CA ILE A 17 -1.82 -6.28 7.43
C ILE A 17 -2.61 -7.55 7.16
N CYS A 18 -3.06 -7.75 5.94
CA CYS A 18 -3.82 -8.95 5.63
C CYS A 18 -3.05 -9.94 4.79
N LYS A 19 -1.83 -9.60 4.43
CA LYS A 19 -0.99 -10.50 3.68
C LYS A 19 0.43 -10.21 4.10
N LEU A 20 1.27 -11.22 4.22
CA LEU A 20 2.64 -10.99 4.63
C LEU A 20 3.32 -10.05 3.67
N PRO A 21 4.07 -9.09 4.18
CA PRO A 21 4.78 -8.17 3.31
C PRO A 21 5.80 -8.90 2.46
N VAL A 22 5.99 -8.42 1.24
CA VAL A 22 6.97 -9.00 0.34
C VAL A 22 8.11 -8.00 0.23
N TYR A 23 9.25 -8.38 0.75
CA TYR A 23 10.43 -7.52 0.73
C TYR A 23 11.30 -7.92 -0.44
N ARG A 24 11.79 -6.94 -1.16
CA ARG A 24 12.72 -7.21 -2.24
C ARG A 24 13.70 -6.07 -2.36
N LYS A 25 14.80 -6.35 -3.01
CA LYS A 25 15.80 -5.36 -3.21
C LYS A 25 16.02 -5.26 -4.70
N THR A 26 16.01 -4.06 -5.22
CA THR A 26 16.18 -3.88 -6.65
C THR A 26 17.66 -3.99 -7.01
N PRO A 27 17.98 -4.17 -8.29
CA PRO A 27 19.36 -4.24 -8.69
C PRO A 27 20.14 -2.98 -8.37
N LEU A 28 19.45 -1.86 -8.21
CA LEU A 28 20.12 -0.64 -7.85
C LEU A 28 20.34 -0.52 -6.36
N GLY A 29 19.95 -1.51 -5.59
CA GLY A 29 20.17 -1.47 -4.15
C GLY A 29 19.04 -0.86 -3.35
N ARG A 30 17.91 -0.56 -3.97
CA ARG A 30 16.80 0.00 -3.24
C ARG A 30 16.00 -1.09 -2.57
N GLU A 31 15.57 -0.84 -1.37
CA GLU A 31 14.75 -1.79 -0.65
C GLU A 31 13.29 -1.42 -0.82
N ILE A 32 12.47 -2.39 -1.13
CA ILE A 32 11.06 -2.18 -1.38
C ILE A 32 10.29 -3.25 -0.63
N ALA A 33 9.17 -2.88 -0.03
CA ALA A 33 8.27 -3.86 0.57
C ALA A 33 6.86 -3.56 0.11
N ASP A 34 6.18 -4.59 -0.36
CA ASP A 34 4.80 -4.48 -0.78
C ASP A 34 3.93 -5.00 0.34
N LEU A 35 2.88 -4.26 0.65
CA LEU A 35 1.96 -4.59 1.73
C LEU A 35 0.56 -4.57 1.19
N LEU A 36 -0.30 -5.38 1.79
CA LEU A 36 -1.71 -5.29 1.48
C LEU A 36 -2.41 -4.96 2.79
N LEU A 37 -3.06 -3.83 2.83
CA LEU A 37 -3.66 -3.31 4.03
C LEU A 37 -5.17 -3.46 3.97
N ALA A 38 -5.76 -4.00 5.00
CA ALA A 38 -7.20 -4.12 5.08
C ALA A 38 -7.71 -2.98 5.95
N VAL A 39 -8.49 -2.12 5.35
CA VAL A 39 -9.05 -0.96 6.04
C VAL A 39 -10.54 -1.17 6.18
N ASN A 40 -11.04 -1.13 7.40
CA ASN A 40 -12.45 -1.36 7.63
C ASN A 40 -13.25 -0.10 7.42
N ARG A 41 -14.36 -0.24 6.77
CA ARG A 41 -15.26 0.87 6.57
C ARG A 41 -16.39 0.82 7.58
N PRO A 42 -17.04 1.96 7.81
CA PRO A 42 -18.11 2.02 8.81
C PRO A 42 -19.27 1.07 8.58
N TYR A 43 -19.50 0.66 7.35
CA TYR A 43 -20.65 -0.16 7.09
C TYR A 43 -20.32 -1.64 7.03
N GLY A 44 -19.29 -2.04 7.68
CA GLY A 44 -18.98 -3.46 7.72
C GLY A 44 -18.23 -3.99 6.55
N LYS A 45 -17.82 -3.12 5.65
CA LYS A 45 -17.05 -3.54 4.50
C LYS A 45 -15.59 -3.23 4.71
N SER A 46 -14.75 -3.95 4.00
CA SER A 46 -13.32 -3.72 4.10
C SER A 46 -12.77 -3.43 2.72
N ASP A 47 -11.81 -2.54 2.68
CA ASP A 47 -11.08 -2.28 1.44
C ASP A 47 -9.71 -2.87 1.60
N TYR A 48 -9.20 -3.47 0.53
CA TYR A 48 -7.86 -4.01 0.54
C TYR A 48 -7.01 -3.09 -0.34
N ILE A 49 -6.09 -2.39 0.28
CA ILE A 49 -5.34 -1.34 -0.39
C ILE A 49 -3.89 -1.75 -0.49
N PRO A 50 -3.35 -1.86 -1.70
CA PRO A 50 -1.94 -2.19 -1.85
C PRO A 50 -1.10 -0.98 -1.52
N CYS A 51 -0.05 -1.19 -0.77
CA CYS A 51 0.85 -0.13 -0.36
C CYS A 51 2.27 -0.55 -0.68
N ILE A 52 3.11 0.44 -0.95
CA ILE A 52 4.50 0.15 -1.23
C ILE A 52 5.36 1.05 -0.36
N SER A 53 6.38 0.48 0.25
CA SER A 53 7.30 1.23 1.09
C SER A 53 8.71 1.09 0.55
N TRP A 54 9.54 2.06 0.88
CA TRP A 54 10.87 2.15 0.32
C TRP A 54 11.90 2.35 1.43
N GLY A 55 13.09 1.83 1.21
CA GLY A 55 14.20 2.09 2.10
C GLY A 55 13.97 1.61 3.51
N ARG A 56 14.17 2.51 4.45
CA ARG A 56 14.02 2.16 5.83
C ARG A 56 12.60 1.68 6.15
N ASN A 57 11.61 2.28 5.54
CA ASN A 57 10.24 1.85 5.76
C ASN A 57 10.02 0.44 5.24
N ALA A 58 10.69 0.07 4.16
CA ALA A 58 10.56 -1.27 3.63
C ALA A 58 11.13 -2.29 4.62
N ARG A 59 12.24 -1.98 5.25
CA ARG A 59 12.78 -2.90 6.23
C ARG A 59 11.85 -3.01 7.42
N PHE A 60 11.31 -1.90 7.87
CA PHE A 60 10.40 -1.91 9.00
C PHE A 60 9.17 -2.73 8.66
N ALA A 61 8.62 -2.52 7.47
CA ALA A 61 7.42 -3.21 7.07
C ALA A 61 7.63 -4.70 6.90
N SER A 62 8.81 -5.10 6.50
CA SER A 62 9.06 -6.50 6.25
C SER A 62 8.98 -7.34 7.52
N GLY A 63 9.01 -6.71 8.68
CA GLY A 63 8.90 -7.44 9.92
C GLY A 63 7.47 -7.61 10.42
N PHE A 64 6.50 -7.08 9.70
CA PHE A 64 5.13 -7.20 10.16
C PHE A 64 4.56 -8.56 9.79
N THR A 65 3.57 -8.99 10.55
CA THR A 65 2.89 -10.24 10.26
C THR A 65 1.43 -9.95 9.98
N VAL A 66 0.73 -10.95 9.46
CA VAL A 66 -0.67 -10.80 9.17
C VAL A 66 -1.41 -10.52 10.48
N GLY A 67 -2.29 -9.56 10.45
CA GLY A 67 -3.05 -9.17 11.63
C GLY A 67 -2.45 -8.00 12.38
N THR A 68 -1.27 -7.54 12.00
CA THR A 68 -0.67 -6.41 12.67
C THR A 68 -1.39 -5.14 12.29
N ARG A 69 -1.74 -4.35 13.26
CA ARG A 69 -2.39 -3.07 12.98
C ARG A 69 -1.33 -2.03 12.68
N VAL A 70 -1.50 -1.31 11.59
CA VAL A 70 -0.52 -0.33 11.18
C VAL A 70 -1.21 0.95 10.79
N ARG A 71 -0.49 2.04 10.90
CA ARG A 71 -0.96 3.34 10.49
C ARG A 71 0.02 3.84 9.45
N ILE A 72 -0.48 4.22 8.31
CA ILE A 72 0.34 4.57 7.18
C ILE A 72 0.00 5.95 6.68
N TRP A 73 1.01 6.77 6.47
CA TRP A 73 0.85 8.06 5.83
C TRP A 73 1.51 7.98 4.48
N GLY A 74 0.84 8.43 3.47
CA GLY A 74 1.42 8.38 2.14
C GLY A 74 0.54 9.05 1.11
N ARG A 75 0.84 8.79 -0.14
CA ARG A 75 0.09 9.36 -1.23
C ARG A 75 -0.48 8.27 -2.08
N VAL A 76 -1.67 8.51 -2.59
CA VAL A 76 -2.31 7.57 -3.51
C VAL A 76 -1.75 7.81 -4.89
N GLN A 77 -1.33 6.76 -5.55
CA GLN A 77 -0.85 6.83 -6.91
C GLN A 77 -1.68 5.92 -7.76
N SER A 78 -1.89 6.27 -9.00
CA SER A 78 -2.59 5.40 -9.91
C SER A 78 -1.62 4.96 -10.99
N ARG A 79 -1.84 3.78 -11.52
CA ARG A 79 -0.98 3.24 -12.54
C ARG A 79 -1.86 2.52 -13.54
N GLU A 80 -1.63 2.81 -14.79
CA GLU A 80 -2.38 2.12 -15.82
C GLU A 80 -1.65 0.86 -16.22
N TYR A 81 -2.38 -0.18 -16.47
CA TYR A 81 -1.80 -1.41 -16.94
C TYR A 81 -2.78 -2.08 -17.87
N THR A 82 -2.29 -3.02 -18.65
CA THR A 82 -3.10 -3.74 -19.61
C THR A 82 -3.30 -5.15 -19.10
N LYS A 83 -4.55 -5.54 -18.95
CA LYS A 83 -4.84 -6.88 -18.52
C LYS A 83 -5.21 -7.69 -19.74
N LYS A 84 -4.54 -8.81 -19.94
CA LYS A 84 -4.82 -9.64 -21.07
C LYS A 84 -5.98 -10.54 -20.74
N LEU A 85 -7.05 -10.43 -21.49
CA LEU A 85 -8.23 -11.24 -21.25
C LEU A 85 -8.20 -12.51 -22.07
N SER A 86 -7.65 -12.44 -23.29
CA SER A 86 -7.51 -13.61 -24.09
C SER A 86 -6.38 -13.34 -25.06
N GLU A 87 -6.15 -14.25 -25.96
CA GLU A 87 -5.05 -14.05 -26.87
C GLU A 87 -5.24 -12.85 -27.75
N THR A 88 -6.46 -12.47 -28.00
CA THR A 88 -6.69 -11.34 -28.87
C THR A 88 -7.30 -10.15 -28.19
N GLU A 89 -7.61 -10.25 -26.91
CA GLU A 89 -8.26 -9.17 -26.22
C GLU A 89 -7.49 -8.68 -25.03
N CYS A 90 -7.37 -7.38 -24.90
CA CYS A 90 -6.73 -6.77 -23.77
C CYS A 90 -7.59 -5.64 -23.28
N GLU A 91 -7.48 -5.34 -22.02
CA GLU A 91 -8.26 -4.30 -21.42
C GLU A 91 -7.39 -3.39 -20.62
N LYS A 92 -7.52 -2.09 -20.78
CA LYS A 92 -6.78 -1.15 -19.96
C LYS A 92 -7.45 -0.99 -18.64
N ARG A 93 -6.70 -1.04 -17.59
CA ARG A 93 -7.23 -0.88 -16.26
C ARG A 93 -6.35 0.04 -15.47
N VAL A 94 -6.90 0.59 -14.40
CA VAL A 94 -6.17 1.48 -13.53
C VAL A 94 -6.11 0.85 -12.16
N ALA A 95 -4.92 0.74 -11.62
CA ALA A 95 -4.73 0.23 -10.27
C ALA A 95 -4.26 1.38 -9.41
N TYR A 96 -4.70 1.38 -8.16
CA TYR A 96 -4.30 2.40 -7.22
C TYR A 96 -3.44 1.76 -6.15
N GLU A 97 -2.43 2.46 -5.73
CA GLU A 97 -1.61 1.99 -4.63
C GLU A 97 -1.17 3.18 -3.82
N VAL A 98 -0.77 2.95 -2.60
CA VAL A 98 -0.34 4.02 -1.72
C VAL A 98 1.17 3.94 -1.57
N SER A 99 1.83 5.03 -1.88
CA SER A 99 3.26 5.13 -1.69
C SER A 99 3.48 5.64 -0.27
N ILE A 100 4.08 4.82 0.58
CA ILE A 100 4.19 5.12 1.98
C ILE A 100 5.30 6.08 2.25
N SER A 101 5.00 7.17 2.92
CA SER A 101 6.03 8.11 3.34
C SER A 101 6.35 7.92 4.82
N LYS A 102 5.37 7.45 5.62
CA LYS A 102 5.61 7.21 7.02
C LYS A 102 4.77 6.03 7.45
N LEU A 103 5.29 5.20 8.30
CA LEU A 103 4.63 3.97 8.69
C LEU A 103 4.84 3.74 10.16
N GLU A 104 3.78 3.46 10.88
CA GLU A 104 3.86 3.18 12.30
C GLU A 104 3.05 1.95 12.63
N CYS A 105 3.51 1.20 13.62
CA CYS A 105 2.76 0.09 14.13
C CYS A 105 1.72 0.66 15.08
N GLY A 106 0.47 0.40 14.81
CA GLY A 106 -0.58 1.00 15.59
C GLY A 106 -0.94 0.25 16.84
N GLU A 107 -0.29 -0.90 17.17
CA GLU A 107 -0.67 -1.57 18.30
C GLU A 107 -0.02 -1.15 19.45
N GLU A 108 -0.53 -1.10 20.41
CA GLU A 108 0.07 -0.64 21.51
C GLU A 108 0.31 -1.50 22.43
N SER A 109 0.54 -1.96 22.77
CA SER A 109 0.61 -2.77 23.44
C SER A 109 0.94 -3.14 24.32
N ASP A 110 0.69 -2.89 24.23
CA ASP A 110 0.73 -3.07 24.94
C ASP A 110 0.93 -3.29 25.66
N GLN A 111 0.91 -3.23 25.74
CA GLN A 111 1.09 -3.25 26.18
C GLN A 111 1.36 -3.50 26.58
#